data_49c1207608056df2bb9f32483518ac28
#
_entry.id   49c1207608056df2bb9f32483518ac28
#
_cell.length_a   1.000
_cell.length_b   1.000
_cell.length_c   1.000
_cell.angle_alpha   90.00
_cell.angle_beta   90.00
_cell.angle_gamma   90.00
#
_symmetry.space_group_name_H-M   'P 1'
#
loop_
_entity.id
_entity.type
_entity.pdbx_description
1 polymer ?
#
loop_
_entity_poly.entity_id
_entity_poly.type
_entity_poly.pdbx_seq_one_letter_code
_entity_poly.pdbx_strand_id
1 'polypeptide(L)'
;MEKEEQYKSLFHQVESLLEGETDLIAKMSNVSSMIHQTFGFWWTGFYRVCGNELILGPFQGPIACMHIPYGKGVCGAAWKQAETIVVSDVEAFPGHIACSSASKSEIVVPVKKDEIVIAVLDIDSERLNAFDNLDREYLEQIVQLLSL
;
A
#
# COMPACT_ATOMS: atom_id res chain seq x y z
N MET A 1 2.79 -10.70 19.91
CA MET A 1 3.66 -9.55 19.65
C MET A 1 2.79 -8.33 19.33
N GLU A 2 3.04 -7.24 19.97
CA GLU A 2 2.29 -6.02 19.72
C GLU A 2 2.58 -5.44 18.33
N LYS A 3 1.62 -4.72 17.78
CA LYS A 3 1.68 -4.16 16.43
C LYS A 3 2.94 -3.31 16.21
N GLU A 4 3.30 -2.45 17.17
CA GLU A 4 4.50 -1.63 17.05
C GLU A 4 5.77 -2.46 16.95
N GLU A 5 5.88 -3.50 17.76
CA GLU A 5 7.05 -4.39 17.71
C GLU A 5 7.12 -5.15 16.40
N GLN A 6 5.96 -5.57 15.86
CA GLN A 6 5.89 -6.23 14.56
C GLN A 6 6.38 -5.28 13.46
N TYR A 7 5.99 -4.02 13.50
CA TYR A 7 6.45 -3.02 12.53
C TYR A 7 7.94 -2.73 12.66
N LYS A 8 8.46 -2.61 13.86
CA LYS A 8 9.91 -2.37 14.06
C LYS A 8 10.72 -3.51 13.47
N SER A 9 10.32 -4.75 13.75
CA SER A 9 10.98 -5.92 13.20
C SER A 9 10.87 -5.97 11.68
N LEU A 10 9.67 -5.72 11.15
CA LEU A 10 9.43 -5.69 9.71
C LEU A 10 10.28 -4.64 9.01
N PHE A 11 10.35 -3.43 9.56
CA PHE A 11 11.16 -2.35 8.98
C PHE A 11 12.62 -2.77 8.82
N HIS A 12 13.21 -3.35 9.87
CA HIS A 12 14.60 -3.80 9.81
C HIS A 12 14.80 -4.94 8.81
N GLN A 13 13.85 -5.86 8.73
CA GLN A 13 13.91 -6.95 7.76
C GLN A 13 13.84 -6.42 6.32
N VAL A 14 12.95 -5.48 6.06
CA VAL A 14 12.82 -4.85 4.74
C VAL A 14 14.09 -4.08 4.39
N GLU A 15 14.60 -3.28 5.31
CA GLU A 15 15.82 -2.51 5.10
C GLU A 15 16.99 -3.41 4.71
N SER A 16 17.19 -4.50 5.44
CA SER A 16 18.26 -5.46 5.14
C SER A 16 18.05 -6.15 3.81
N LEU A 17 16.82 -6.57 3.52
CA LEU A 17 16.52 -7.30 2.29
C LEU A 17 16.71 -6.43 1.04
N LEU A 18 16.33 -5.17 1.12
CA LEU A 18 16.40 -4.26 -0.04
C LEU A 18 17.79 -3.67 -0.27
N GLU A 19 18.72 -3.85 0.67
CA GLU A 19 20.07 -3.30 0.55
C GLU A 19 20.74 -3.75 -0.74
N GLY A 20 21.15 -2.77 -1.57
CA GLY A 20 21.82 -3.04 -2.83
C GLY A 20 20.92 -3.41 -3.99
N GLU A 21 19.62 -3.60 -3.76
CA GLU A 21 18.68 -3.90 -4.85
C GLU A 21 18.23 -2.62 -5.54
N THR A 22 18.28 -2.61 -6.87
CA THR A 22 17.90 -1.44 -7.67
C THR A 22 16.62 -1.62 -8.48
N ASP A 23 16.12 -2.85 -8.61
CA ASP A 23 14.91 -3.11 -9.38
C ASP A 23 13.67 -2.87 -8.53
N LEU A 24 12.85 -1.89 -8.94
CA LEU A 24 11.66 -1.51 -8.19
C LEU A 24 10.63 -2.63 -8.10
N ILE A 25 10.43 -3.38 -9.18
CA ILE A 25 9.45 -4.48 -9.20
C ILE A 25 9.88 -5.59 -8.23
N ALA A 26 11.16 -5.93 -8.21
CA ALA A 26 11.69 -6.93 -7.27
C ALA A 26 11.49 -6.48 -5.82
N LYS A 27 11.77 -5.20 -5.54
CA LYS A 27 11.53 -4.63 -4.21
C LYS A 27 10.07 -4.71 -3.82
N MET A 28 9.17 -4.25 -4.69
CA MET A 28 7.72 -4.28 -4.45
C MET A 28 7.21 -5.69 -4.21
N SER A 29 7.73 -6.66 -4.96
CA SER A 29 7.30 -8.05 -4.85
C SER A 29 7.59 -8.60 -3.45
N ASN A 30 8.80 -8.40 -2.96
CA ASN A 30 9.18 -8.89 -1.64
C ASN A 30 8.54 -8.07 -0.51
N VAL A 31 8.44 -6.76 -0.66
CA VAL A 31 7.81 -5.91 0.37
C VAL A 31 6.33 -6.27 0.54
N SER A 32 5.60 -6.46 -0.57
CA SER A 32 4.20 -6.85 -0.49
C SER A 32 4.03 -8.20 0.22
N SER A 33 4.90 -9.16 -0.07
CA SER A 33 4.89 -10.47 0.58
C SER A 33 5.20 -10.36 2.09
N MET A 34 6.22 -9.60 2.45
CA MET A 34 6.64 -9.45 3.85
C MET A 34 5.56 -8.80 4.70
N ILE A 35 4.93 -7.73 4.21
CA ILE A 35 3.83 -7.07 4.91
C ILE A 35 2.66 -8.03 5.06
N HIS A 36 2.29 -8.69 3.97
CA HIS A 36 1.14 -9.59 3.94
C HIS A 36 1.30 -10.74 4.93
N GLN A 37 2.47 -11.36 4.96
CA GLN A 37 2.75 -12.47 5.86
C GLN A 37 2.86 -12.03 7.32
N THR A 38 3.35 -10.83 7.57
CA THR A 38 3.51 -10.33 8.94
C THR A 38 2.16 -10.08 9.61
N PHE A 39 1.20 -9.52 8.89
CA PHE A 39 -0.06 -9.07 9.48
C PHE A 39 -1.29 -9.88 9.04
N GLY A 40 -1.19 -10.64 7.97
CA GLY A 40 -2.31 -11.44 7.47
C GLY A 40 -3.46 -10.62 6.93
N PHE A 41 -3.16 -9.52 6.22
CA PHE A 41 -4.19 -8.70 5.60
C PHE A 41 -4.92 -9.45 4.49
N TRP A 42 -6.08 -8.93 4.08
CA TRP A 42 -6.83 -9.49 2.96
C TRP A 42 -6.11 -9.33 1.64
N TRP A 43 -5.57 -8.12 1.40
CA TRP A 43 -4.87 -7.79 0.17
C TRP A 43 -3.74 -6.80 0.50
N THR A 44 -2.57 -7.02 -0.10
CA THR A 44 -1.41 -6.13 0.08
C THR A 44 -0.70 -6.03 -1.26
N GLY A 45 -0.59 -4.83 -1.80
CA GLY A 45 0.07 -4.69 -3.09
C GLY A 45 0.32 -3.26 -3.51
N PHE A 46 0.87 -3.15 -4.71
CA PHE A 46 1.26 -1.87 -5.29
C PHE A 46 0.53 -1.62 -6.60
N TYR A 47 0.19 -0.36 -6.80
CA TYR A 47 -0.23 0.15 -8.10
C TYR A 47 0.81 1.16 -8.56
N ARG A 48 1.23 1.06 -9.82
CA ARG A 48 2.27 1.91 -10.41
C ARG A 48 1.64 3.03 -11.21
N VAL A 49 2.23 4.23 -11.13
CA VAL A 49 1.80 5.36 -11.97
C VAL A 49 2.32 5.14 -13.39
N CYS A 50 1.40 5.05 -14.34
CA CYS A 50 1.71 4.87 -15.76
C CYS A 50 0.88 5.87 -16.56
N GLY A 51 1.47 7.01 -16.91
CA GLY A 51 0.73 8.09 -17.55
C GLY A 51 -0.31 8.70 -16.61
N ASN A 52 -1.57 8.64 -17.02
CA ASN A 52 -2.68 9.22 -16.25
C ASN A 52 -3.51 8.18 -15.49
N GLU A 53 -2.95 7.00 -15.26
CA GLU A 53 -3.63 5.94 -14.53
C GLU A 53 -2.66 5.17 -13.66
N LEU A 54 -3.22 4.42 -12.70
CA LEU A 54 -2.49 3.44 -11.92
C LEU A 54 -2.69 2.09 -12.56
N ILE A 55 -1.61 1.33 -12.69
CA ILE A 55 -1.63 -0.04 -13.22
C ILE A 55 -1.17 -1.00 -12.14
N LEU A 56 -1.90 -2.09 -11.99
CA LEU A 56 -1.59 -3.13 -11.01
C LEU A 56 -0.14 -3.58 -11.11
N GLY A 57 0.53 -3.61 -9.98
CA GLY A 57 1.88 -4.11 -9.80
C GLY A 57 1.90 -5.36 -8.93
N PRO A 58 3.04 -5.67 -8.30
CA PRO A 58 3.15 -6.83 -7.41
C PRO A 58 2.17 -6.76 -6.24
N PHE A 59 1.51 -7.88 -5.96
CA PHE A 59 0.55 -7.96 -4.86
C PHE A 59 0.41 -9.37 -4.31
N GLN A 60 -0.22 -9.45 -3.14
CA GLN A 60 -0.60 -10.69 -2.46
C GLN A 60 -2.10 -10.61 -2.14
N GLY A 61 -2.84 -11.65 -2.49
CA GLY A 61 -4.27 -11.72 -2.24
C GLY A 61 -5.08 -12.05 -3.49
N PRO A 62 -6.41 -11.90 -3.43
CA PRO A 62 -7.27 -12.20 -4.59
C PRO A 62 -7.06 -11.24 -5.75
N ILE A 63 -7.60 -11.60 -6.90
CA ILE A 63 -7.51 -10.76 -8.11
C ILE A 63 -8.03 -9.35 -7.82
N ALA A 64 -7.47 -8.38 -8.54
CA ALA A 64 -7.75 -6.96 -8.30
C ALA A 64 -7.96 -6.21 -9.63
N CYS A 65 -8.47 -4.97 -9.53
CA CYS A 65 -8.57 -4.08 -10.69
C CYS A 65 -7.19 -3.86 -11.29
N MET A 66 -7.08 -3.94 -12.62
CA MET A 66 -5.80 -3.76 -13.29
C MET A 66 -5.47 -2.30 -13.60
N HIS A 67 -6.49 -1.45 -13.76
CA HIS A 67 -6.34 -0.04 -14.11
C HIS A 67 -7.23 0.82 -13.22
N ILE A 68 -6.66 1.89 -12.65
CA ILE A 68 -7.40 2.85 -11.82
C ILE A 68 -7.12 4.25 -12.35
N PRO A 69 -8.17 5.00 -12.78
CA PRO A 69 -7.98 6.36 -13.28
C PRO A 69 -7.48 7.32 -12.19
N TYR A 70 -6.78 8.37 -12.60
CA TYR A 70 -6.30 9.43 -11.70
C TYR A 70 -7.45 10.00 -10.86
N GLY A 71 -7.22 10.10 -9.55
CA GLY A 71 -8.18 10.69 -8.61
C GLY A 71 -9.40 9.83 -8.29
N LYS A 72 -9.49 8.60 -8.81
CA LYS A 72 -10.62 7.71 -8.57
C LYS A 72 -10.32 6.68 -7.49
N GLY A 73 -11.32 6.37 -6.65
CA GLY A 73 -11.17 5.46 -5.52
C GLY A 73 -10.15 5.96 -4.49
N VAL A 74 -9.84 5.11 -3.52
CA VAL A 74 -8.88 5.46 -2.46
C VAL A 74 -7.46 5.56 -3.04
N CYS A 75 -7.07 4.62 -3.89
CA CYS A 75 -5.75 4.63 -4.53
C CYS A 75 -5.56 5.87 -5.40
N GLY A 76 -6.54 6.20 -6.25
CA GLY A 76 -6.47 7.37 -7.11
C GLY A 76 -6.45 8.67 -6.32
N ALA A 77 -7.20 8.72 -5.21
CA ALA A 77 -7.23 9.89 -4.33
C ALA A 77 -5.89 10.09 -3.61
N ALA A 78 -5.29 9.01 -3.10
CA ALA A 78 -3.97 9.07 -2.45
C ALA A 78 -2.90 9.57 -3.43
N TRP A 79 -2.93 9.11 -4.67
CA TRP A 79 -2.05 9.58 -5.72
C TRP A 79 -2.25 11.08 -5.97
N LYS A 80 -3.49 11.50 -6.20
CA LYS A 80 -3.80 12.90 -6.49
C LYS A 80 -3.39 13.84 -5.36
N GLN A 81 -3.67 13.46 -4.11
CA GLN A 81 -3.35 14.27 -2.94
C GLN A 81 -1.88 14.14 -2.53
N ALA A 82 -1.18 13.11 -3.02
CA ALA A 82 0.19 12.78 -2.62
C ALA A 82 0.32 12.58 -1.11
N GLU A 83 -0.71 12.02 -0.48
CA GLU A 83 -0.78 11.79 0.96
C GLU A 83 -1.37 10.42 1.27
N THR A 84 -0.98 9.85 2.40
CA THR A 84 -1.58 8.62 2.91
C THR A 84 -3.04 8.85 3.25
N ILE A 85 -3.90 7.91 2.85
CA ILE A 85 -5.33 7.92 3.20
C ILE A 85 -5.65 6.67 4.00
N VAL A 86 -6.24 6.87 5.18
CA VAL A 86 -6.73 5.79 6.03
C VAL A 86 -8.26 5.82 6.00
N VAL A 87 -8.86 4.70 5.58
CA VAL A 87 -10.32 4.58 5.45
C VAL A 87 -10.81 3.53 6.43
N SER A 88 -11.56 3.96 7.44
CA SER A 88 -12.10 3.07 8.46
C SER A 88 -13.25 2.19 7.94
N ASP A 89 -13.99 2.69 6.96
CA ASP A 89 -15.11 2.00 6.31
C ASP A 89 -15.15 2.42 4.84
N VAL A 90 -14.80 1.48 3.95
CA VAL A 90 -14.73 1.75 2.50
C VAL A 90 -16.08 2.18 1.90
N GLU A 91 -17.17 1.69 2.47
CA GLU A 91 -18.50 2.06 1.97
C GLU A 91 -18.84 3.54 2.24
N ALA A 92 -18.20 4.15 3.22
CA ALA A 92 -18.35 5.56 3.54
C ALA A 92 -17.42 6.45 2.72
N PHE A 93 -16.48 5.89 1.95
CA PHE A 93 -15.53 6.69 1.17
C PHE A 93 -16.16 7.11 -0.17
N PRO A 94 -16.25 8.43 -0.45
CA PRO A 94 -16.84 8.90 -1.70
C PRO A 94 -16.06 8.39 -2.92
N GLY A 95 -16.77 7.76 -3.87
CA GLY A 95 -16.17 7.28 -5.09
C GLY A 95 -15.34 6.02 -4.94
N HIS A 96 -15.54 5.26 -3.86
CA HIS A 96 -14.85 3.99 -3.66
C HIS A 96 -15.05 3.04 -4.83
N ILE A 97 -13.95 2.47 -5.32
CA ILE A 97 -13.97 1.45 -6.38
C ILE A 97 -13.88 0.08 -5.71
N ALA A 98 -14.93 -0.72 -5.86
CA ALA A 98 -15.01 -2.05 -5.25
C ALA A 98 -14.25 -3.06 -6.11
N CYS A 99 -12.93 -3.16 -5.95
CA CYS A 99 -12.11 -4.18 -6.61
C CYS A 99 -12.11 -5.50 -5.83
N SER A 100 -12.61 -5.48 -4.58
CA SER A 100 -12.78 -6.67 -3.76
C SER A 100 -13.99 -6.46 -2.86
N SER A 101 -14.95 -7.39 -2.92
CA SER A 101 -16.18 -7.30 -2.13
C SER A 101 -15.98 -7.58 -0.64
N ALA A 102 -14.86 -8.19 -0.26
CA ALA A 102 -14.57 -8.53 1.14
C ALA A 102 -13.85 -7.40 1.88
N SER A 103 -13.35 -6.39 1.20
CA SER A 103 -12.66 -5.28 1.83
C SER A 103 -13.63 -4.41 2.62
N LYS A 104 -13.29 -4.11 3.87
CA LYS A 104 -14.09 -3.23 4.74
C LYS A 104 -13.34 -1.98 5.18
N SER A 105 -12.03 -2.07 5.34
CA SER A 105 -11.19 -0.89 5.62
C SER A 105 -9.94 -0.96 4.76
N GLU A 106 -9.30 0.19 4.58
CA GLU A 106 -8.19 0.33 3.64
C GLU A 106 -7.21 1.40 4.08
N ILE A 107 -5.93 1.18 3.78
CA ILE A 107 -4.90 2.23 3.87
C ILE A 107 -4.15 2.26 2.54
N VAL A 108 -3.93 3.47 2.01
CA VAL A 108 -3.15 3.67 0.80
C VAL A 108 -2.05 4.67 1.09
N VAL A 109 -0.81 4.27 0.81
CA VAL A 109 0.39 5.07 1.10
C VAL A 109 1.11 5.37 -0.21
N PRO A 110 1.28 6.65 -0.58
CA PRO A 110 2.00 6.98 -1.81
C PRO A 110 3.49 6.67 -1.67
N VAL A 111 4.05 6.14 -2.75
CA VAL A 111 5.49 5.91 -2.90
C VAL A 111 6.03 7.06 -3.75
N LYS A 112 6.95 7.86 -3.21
CA LYS A 112 7.46 9.04 -3.89
C LYS A 112 8.94 8.88 -4.21
N LYS A 113 9.32 9.43 -5.36
CA LYS A 113 10.72 9.61 -5.72
C LYS A 113 10.88 11.05 -6.16
N ASP A 114 11.80 11.79 -5.54
CA ASP A 114 11.99 13.23 -5.79
C ASP A 114 10.67 14.00 -5.64
N GLU A 115 9.89 13.63 -4.61
CA GLU A 115 8.59 14.21 -4.26
C GLU A 115 7.46 13.95 -5.28
N ILE A 116 7.73 13.13 -6.29
CA ILE A 116 6.73 12.74 -7.28
C ILE A 116 6.21 11.33 -6.93
N VAL A 117 4.89 11.17 -6.91
CA VAL A 117 4.30 9.85 -6.67
C VAL A 117 4.56 8.96 -7.88
N ILE A 118 5.23 7.83 -7.64
CA ILE A 118 5.53 6.82 -8.69
C ILE A 118 4.69 5.57 -8.54
N ALA A 119 4.12 5.36 -7.37
CA ALA A 119 3.28 4.21 -7.07
C ALA A 119 2.51 4.48 -5.78
N VAL A 120 1.56 3.60 -5.47
CA VAL A 120 0.91 3.58 -4.17
C VAL A 120 0.96 2.16 -3.60
N LEU A 121 1.14 2.07 -2.29
CA LEU A 121 0.96 0.83 -1.54
C LEU A 121 -0.48 0.78 -1.06
N ASP A 122 -1.21 -0.24 -1.44
CA ASP A 122 -2.61 -0.43 -1.07
C ASP A 122 -2.75 -1.67 -0.18
N ILE A 123 -3.37 -1.51 0.98
CA ILE A 123 -3.63 -2.61 1.89
C ILE A 123 -5.11 -2.59 2.28
N ASP A 124 -5.77 -3.74 2.12
CA ASP A 124 -7.18 -3.91 2.41
C ASP A 124 -7.38 -4.95 3.51
N SER A 125 -8.32 -4.67 4.41
CA SER A 125 -8.69 -5.59 5.49
C SER A 125 -10.17 -5.95 5.41
N GLU A 126 -10.48 -7.19 5.81
CA GLU A 126 -11.85 -7.67 5.95
C GLU A 126 -12.53 -7.12 7.20
N ARG A 127 -11.82 -6.40 8.05
CA ARG A 127 -12.34 -5.80 9.27
C ARG A 127 -12.48 -4.30 9.12
N LEU A 128 -13.51 -3.75 9.74
CA LEU A 128 -13.66 -2.30 9.84
C LEU A 128 -12.56 -1.73 10.72
N ASN A 129 -12.13 -0.53 10.42
CA ASN A 129 -11.20 0.23 11.26
C ASN A 129 -9.91 -0.53 11.62
N ALA A 130 -9.36 -1.26 10.64
CA ALA A 130 -8.16 -2.09 10.87
C ALA A 130 -6.87 -1.27 10.94
N PHE A 131 -6.85 -0.04 10.44
CA PHE A 131 -5.64 0.78 10.34
C PHE A 131 -5.73 2.04 11.17
N ASP A 132 -4.63 2.39 11.84
CA ASP A 132 -4.52 3.57 12.68
C ASP A 132 -3.25 4.38 12.35
N ASN A 133 -2.92 5.37 13.18
CA ASN A 133 -1.74 6.20 12.96
C ASN A 133 -0.43 5.42 13.01
N LEU A 134 -0.38 4.33 13.76
CA LEU A 134 0.81 3.49 13.83
C LEU A 134 1.09 2.82 12.49
N ASP A 135 0.05 2.28 11.84
CA ASP A 135 0.17 1.73 10.49
C ASP A 135 0.65 2.80 9.52
N ARG A 136 0.05 3.98 9.58
CA ARG A 136 0.43 5.10 8.74
C ARG A 136 1.91 5.43 8.87
N GLU A 137 2.40 5.64 10.09
CA GLU A 137 3.78 6.04 10.34
C GLU A 137 4.78 5.02 9.84
N TYR A 138 4.57 3.75 10.18
CA TYR A 138 5.52 2.70 9.80
C TYR A 138 5.47 2.37 8.32
N LEU A 139 4.29 2.34 7.74
CA LEU A 139 4.16 2.07 6.30
C LEU A 139 4.77 3.21 5.47
N GLU A 140 4.63 4.46 5.92
CA GLU A 140 5.30 5.59 5.27
C GLU A 140 6.82 5.44 5.32
N GLN A 141 7.38 4.97 6.42
CA GLN A 141 8.81 4.71 6.52
C GLN A 141 9.25 3.56 5.61
N ILE A 142 8.47 2.49 5.56
CA ILE A 142 8.79 1.32 4.74
C ILE A 142 8.80 1.69 3.25
N VAL A 143 7.82 2.44 2.77
CA VAL A 143 7.77 2.80 1.35
C VAL A 143 8.92 3.73 0.94
N GLN A 144 9.49 4.50 1.86
CA GLN A 144 10.67 5.31 1.58
C GLN A 144 11.87 4.46 1.18
N LEU A 145 11.95 3.24 1.67
CA LEU A 145 13.03 2.31 1.32
C LEU A 145 12.97 1.86 -0.14
N LEU A 146 11.79 1.95 -0.76
CA LEU A 146 11.61 1.53 -2.15
C LEU A 146 12.26 2.50 -3.15
N SER A 147 12.39 3.76 -2.79
CA SER A 147 12.91 4.79 -3.69
C SER A 147 14.36 5.18 -3.41
N LEU A 148 15.02 4.43 -2.58
CA LEU A 148 16.45 4.62 -2.30
C LEU A 148 17.33 3.96 -3.35
#